data_d71e23de0baf0b359cd958b1aa16cab9
#
_entry.id   d71e23de0baf0b359cd958b1aa16cab9
#
_cell.length_a   1.000
_cell.length_b   1.000
_cell.length_c   1.000
_cell.angle_alpha   90.00
_cell.angle_beta   90.00
_cell.angle_gamma   90.00
#
_symmetry.space_group_name_H-M   'P 1'
#
loop_
_entity.id
_entity.type
_entity.pdbx_description
1 polymer ?
#
loop_
_entity_poly.entity_id
_entity_poly.type
_entity_poly.pdbx_seq_one_letter_code
_entity_poly.pdbx_strand_id
1 'polypeptide(L)'
;AVKHIVITKMGDFFSWPKSGVINFTLKYIKKKVPEFNLLTAVYLNDTLVSGKKRLFEMPSIDLNDIAFLQYTGGTTGVSKGAMLSHANMLSNLAQIDNWITQENIVEKELTAGSEIVITALPLYHIFALTANLLCFMKLGAENVLISDPRNVSFLIKSIKAKKFTCITGVNTLFDTLLQAPDFYQIDFSALKLSVAGGMATREHIARQWKKHTGCTLVESYGLTEASPAVTINPLKGPDFSNSIGQPLPSTECEIRDENNQLLPVGEKGELFIRGPQVMVGFWQHADETQLALSEHGWLKTGDIAKFDSKGFLYLVDRLKDMILVSGFNVYPNEIESVVCAHPQVSECGAIGIPDQHSGEAVKIFVVRNDSSLDKAQLMHYCQHHLTDYKLPRAIEFKSSLPKTAVGKVLRRSLSH
;
A
#
# COMPACT_ATOMS: atom_id res chain seq x y z
N ALA A 1 9.51 -20.16 22.71
CA ALA A 1 8.80 -21.26 22.04
C ALA A 1 7.30 -20.96 22.03
N VAL A 2 6.59 -21.31 20.96
CA VAL A 2 5.14 -21.14 20.85
C VAL A 2 4.47 -22.13 21.83
N LYS A 3 3.60 -21.62 22.71
CA LYS A 3 2.93 -22.42 23.75
C LYS A 3 1.62 -23.02 23.27
N HIS A 4 0.89 -22.30 22.40
CA HIS A 4 -0.42 -22.70 21.90
C HIS A 4 -0.48 -22.50 20.39
N ILE A 5 -1.02 -23.50 19.68
CA ILE A 5 -1.23 -23.47 18.23
C ILE A 5 -2.71 -23.66 17.99
N VAL A 6 -3.37 -22.66 17.35
CA VAL A 6 -4.78 -22.74 16.98
C VAL A 6 -4.87 -22.75 15.47
N ILE A 7 -5.57 -23.75 14.92
CA ILE A 7 -5.79 -23.91 13.49
C ILE A 7 -7.20 -23.41 13.13
N THR A 8 -7.28 -22.56 12.14
CA THR A 8 -8.55 -22.13 11.53
C THR A 8 -8.67 -22.67 10.10
N LYS A 9 -9.89 -22.91 9.65
CA LYS A 9 -10.21 -23.30 8.28
C LYS A 9 -11.03 -22.18 7.62
N MET A 10 -10.93 -22.03 6.32
CA MET A 10 -11.64 -20.96 5.57
C MET A 10 -13.15 -20.99 5.76
N GLY A 11 -13.71 -22.16 6.04
CA GLY A 11 -15.15 -22.33 6.25
C GLY A 11 -15.63 -22.15 7.69
N ASP A 12 -14.74 -21.93 8.68
CA ASP A 12 -15.10 -22.05 10.11
C ASP A 12 -16.18 -21.09 10.60
N PHE A 13 -16.28 -19.90 9.97
CA PHE A 13 -17.30 -18.90 10.32
C PHE A 13 -18.57 -18.92 9.44
N PHE A 14 -18.66 -19.86 8.51
CA PHE A 14 -19.92 -20.06 7.77
C PHE A 14 -20.82 -21.06 8.51
N SER A 15 -22.15 -20.87 8.37
CA SER A 15 -23.13 -21.83 8.86
C SER A 15 -23.03 -23.19 8.13
N TRP A 16 -23.40 -24.25 8.80
CA TRP A 16 -23.59 -25.56 8.17
C TRP A 16 -24.78 -25.52 7.19
N PRO A 17 -24.74 -26.14 6.00
CA PRO A 17 -23.69 -27.02 5.44
C PRO A 17 -22.57 -26.29 4.68
N LYS A 18 -22.64 -24.97 4.49
CA LYS A 18 -21.70 -24.18 3.70
C LYS A 18 -20.25 -24.32 4.21
N SER A 19 -20.05 -24.29 5.53
CA SER A 19 -18.77 -24.53 6.17
C SER A 19 -18.14 -25.86 5.73
N GLY A 20 -18.91 -26.95 5.81
CA GLY A 20 -18.48 -28.28 5.42
C GLY A 20 -18.08 -28.37 3.95
N VAL A 21 -18.91 -27.83 3.06
CA VAL A 21 -18.65 -27.83 1.60
C VAL A 21 -17.39 -27.05 1.27
N ILE A 22 -17.19 -25.86 1.84
CA ILE A 22 -15.99 -25.06 1.61
C ILE A 22 -14.73 -25.78 2.07
N ASN A 23 -14.73 -26.29 3.31
CA ASN A 23 -13.57 -26.96 3.89
C ASN A 23 -13.23 -28.26 3.14
N PHE A 24 -14.23 -29.05 2.76
CA PHE A 24 -14.06 -30.25 1.95
C PHE A 24 -13.45 -29.93 0.56
N THR A 25 -14.05 -28.93 -0.12
CA THR A 25 -13.60 -28.52 -1.47
C THR A 25 -12.16 -28.05 -1.45
N LEU A 26 -11.77 -27.22 -0.48
CA LEU A 26 -10.41 -26.70 -0.38
C LEU A 26 -9.39 -27.77 -0.05
N LYS A 27 -9.73 -28.73 0.83
CA LYS A 27 -8.82 -29.78 1.25
C LYS A 27 -8.68 -30.88 0.20
N TYR A 28 -9.79 -31.44 -0.30
CA TYR A 28 -9.79 -32.66 -1.09
C TYR A 28 -9.88 -32.43 -2.60
N ILE A 29 -10.63 -31.41 -3.04
CA ILE A 29 -10.81 -31.13 -4.48
C ILE A 29 -9.72 -30.19 -4.99
N LYS A 30 -9.56 -29.04 -4.35
CA LYS A 30 -8.57 -28.01 -4.78
C LYS A 30 -7.17 -28.24 -4.22
N LYS A 31 -7.00 -29.15 -3.25
CA LYS A 31 -5.72 -29.50 -2.61
C LYS A 31 -4.92 -28.26 -2.17
N LYS A 32 -5.63 -27.20 -1.69
CA LYS A 32 -5.01 -25.93 -1.25
C LYS A 32 -4.59 -25.94 0.22
N VAL A 33 -4.93 -26.97 0.97
CA VAL A 33 -4.53 -27.14 2.37
C VAL A 33 -3.28 -28.01 2.39
N PRO A 34 -2.11 -27.48 2.77
CA PRO A 34 -0.89 -28.28 2.88
C PRO A 34 -1.01 -29.33 3.98
N GLU A 35 -0.25 -30.41 3.86
CA GLU A 35 -0.09 -31.35 4.95
C GLU A 35 0.73 -30.72 6.06
N PHE A 36 0.32 -30.93 7.30
CA PHE A 36 1.04 -30.47 8.48
C PHE A 36 0.93 -31.50 9.61
N ASN A 37 1.97 -31.57 10.42
CA ASN A 37 1.99 -32.37 11.64
C ASN A 37 2.27 -31.47 12.85
N LEU A 38 1.21 -31.02 13.53
CA LEU A 38 1.25 -30.13 14.67
C LEU A 38 0.55 -30.79 15.85
N LEU A 39 1.28 -31.64 16.59
CA LEU A 39 0.75 -32.51 17.64
C LEU A 39 -0.01 -31.80 18.76
N THR A 40 0.30 -30.54 19.03
CA THR A 40 -0.32 -29.74 20.10
C THR A 40 -1.35 -28.74 19.59
N ALA A 41 -1.69 -28.78 18.29
CA ALA A 41 -2.64 -27.85 17.72
C ALA A 41 -4.08 -28.21 18.06
N VAL A 42 -4.88 -27.18 18.34
CA VAL A 42 -6.33 -27.26 18.54
C VAL A 42 -7.06 -26.47 17.45
N TYR A 43 -8.29 -26.87 17.13
CA TYR A 43 -9.07 -26.10 16.15
C TYR A 43 -9.75 -24.90 16.78
N LEU A 44 -9.87 -23.81 16.00
CA LEU A 44 -10.48 -22.57 16.48
C LEU A 44 -11.90 -22.78 17.04
N ASN A 45 -12.73 -23.55 16.37
CA ASN A 45 -14.11 -23.81 16.84
C ASN A 45 -14.14 -24.51 18.20
N ASP A 46 -13.19 -25.40 18.48
CA ASP A 46 -13.10 -26.10 19.78
C ASP A 46 -12.65 -25.13 20.89
N THR A 47 -11.71 -24.21 20.53
CA THR A 47 -11.30 -23.15 21.47
C THR A 47 -12.43 -22.18 21.78
N LEU A 48 -13.25 -21.79 20.79
CA LEU A 48 -14.43 -20.94 20.98
C LEU A 48 -15.49 -21.60 21.87
N VAL A 49 -15.75 -22.89 21.67
CA VAL A 49 -16.68 -23.66 22.53
C VAL A 49 -16.16 -23.75 23.96
N SER A 50 -14.87 -24.01 24.12
CA SER A 50 -14.22 -24.05 25.44
C SER A 50 -14.22 -22.69 26.13
N GLY A 51 -13.93 -21.62 25.36
CA GLY A 51 -13.88 -20.24 25.86
C GLY A 51 -15.21 -19.73 26.39
N LYS A 52 -16.33 -20.10 25.73
CA LYS A 52 -17.69 -19.74 26.20
C LYS A 52 -18.03 -20.24 27.61
N LYS A 53 -17.31 -21.23 28.09
CA LYS A 53 -17.51 -21.81 29.44
C LYS A 53 -16.64 -21.15 30.51
N ARG A 54 -15.79 -20.19 30.14
CA ARG A 54 -14.84 -19.54 31.06
C ARG A 54 -15.25 -18.10 31.29
N LEU A 55 -15.05 -17.62 32.51
CA LEU A 55 -15.11 -16.19 32.80
C LEU A 55 -13.91 -15.53 32.11
N PHE A 56 -14.19 -14.46 31.38
CA PHE A 56 -13.16 -13.61 30.76
C PHE A 56 -13.01 -12.36 31.65
N GLU A 57 -11.84 -12.21 32.20
CA GLU A 57 -11.44 -10.97 32.88
C GLU A 57 -10.68 -10.11 31.89
N MET A 58 -11.15 -8.90 31.66
CA MET A 58 -10.51 -7.96 30.75
C MET A 58 -9.19 -7.49 31.37
N PRO A 59 -8.05 -7.69 30.72
CA PRO A 59 -6.79 -7.17 31.23
C PRO A 59 -6.81 -5.64 31.23
N SER A 60 -6.10 -5.04 32.19
CA SER A 60 -5.80 -3.60 32.12
C SER A 60 -4.86 -3.35 30.96
N ILE A 61 -5.24 -2.44 30.05
CA ILE A 61 -4.47 -2.06 28.87
C ILE A 61 -4.17 -0.57 28.96
N ASP A 62 -2.88 -0.21 28.85
CA ASP A 62 -2.43 1.17 28.78
C ASP A 62 -2.26 1.61 27.31
N LEU A 63 -2.36 2.90 27.07
CA LEU A 63 -2.16 3.47 25.73
C LEU A 63 -0.74 3.22 25.19
N ASN A 64 0.22 3.07 26.05
CA ASN A 64 1.62 2.79 25.69
C ASN A 64 1.90 1.29 25.48
N ASP A 65 0.96 0.40 25.83
CA ASP A 65 1.10 -1.02 25.53
C ASP A 65 1.18 -1.24 24.02
N ILE A 66 1.98 -2.23 23.59
CA ILE A 66 2.12 -2.58 22.18
C ILE A 66 0.86 -3.30 21.72
N ALA A 67 0.12 -2.68 20.82
CA ALA A 67 -1.07 -3.25 20.19
C ALA A 67 -0.72 -4.23 19.07
N PHE A 68 0.29 -3.88 18.25
CA PHE A 68 0.70 -4.67 17.09
C PHE A 68 2.22 -4.72 16.95
N LEU A 69 2.74 -5.89 16.59
CA LEU A 69 4.06 -6.07 15.98
C LEU A 69 3.85 -6.23 14.49
N GLN A 70 3.91 -5.12 13.77
CA GLN A 70 3.64 -5.11 12.34
C GLN A 70 4.94 -5.34 11.56
N TYR A 71 5.10 -6.56 11.02
CA TYR A 71 6.28 -6.90 10.26
C TYR A 71 6.26 -6.28 8.86
N THR A 72 7.35 -5.62 8.50
CA THR A 72 7.56 -5.08 7.16
C THR A 72 8.38 -6.06 6.33
N GLY A 73 8.05 -6.20 5.06
CA GLY A 73 8.90 -6.90 4.10
C GLY A 73 10.12 -6.04 3.78
N GLY A 74 11.04 -5.93 4.74
CA GLY A 74 12.22 -5.09 4.61
C GLY A 74 12.94 -5.28 3.27
N THR A 75 13.37 -4.19 2.70
CA THR A 75 14.13 -4.17 1.44
C THR A 75 15.60 -4.61 1.65
N THR A 76 16.02 -4.71 2.91
CA THR A 76 17.35 -5.20 3.36
C THR A 76 17.39 -6.72 3.61
N GLY A 77 16.29 -7.45 3.36
CA GLY A 77 16.26 -8.93 3.46
C GLY A 77 15.63 -9.47 4.73
N VAL A 78 15.87 -8.88 5.90
CA VAL A 78 15.28 -9.34 7.17
C VAL A 78 14.03 -8.51 7.48
N SER A 79 12.89 -9.17 7.67
CA SER A 79 11.66 -8.50 8.08
C SER A 79 11.78 -7.97 9.50
N LYS A 80 11.44 -6.70 9.73
CA LYS A 80 11.46 -6.04 11.02
C LYS A 80 10.04 -5.81 11.52
N GLY A 81 9.80 -6.05 12.78
CA GLY A 81 8.50 -5.80 13.41
C GLY A 81 8.44 -4.37 13.98
N ALA A 82 7.69 -3.48 13.33
CA ALA A 82 7.40 -2.17 13.92
C ALA A 82 6.48 -2.34 15.12
N MET A 83 6.88 -1.79 16.27
CA MET A 83 6.10 -1.78 17.50
C MET A 83 5.11 -0.61 17.47
N LEU A 84 3.82 -0.94 17.27
CA LEU A 84 2.74 0.05 17.25
C LEU A 84 1.96 -0.05 18.56
N SER A 85 1.97 1.02 19.36
CA SER A 85 1.21 1.08 20.59
C SER A 85 -0.28 1.34 20.33
N HIS A 86 -1.13 1.12 21.35
CA HIS A 86 -2.53 1.53 21.28
C HIS A 86 -2.66 3.03 21.01
N ALA A 87 -1.79 3.87 21.61
CA ALA A 87 -1.77 5.31 21.34
C ALA A 87 -1.49 5.62 19.86
N ASN A 88 -0.48 4.98 19.24
CA ASN A 88 -0.16 5.20 17.83
C ASN A 88 -1.35 4.88 16.92
N MET A 89 -1.95 3.71 17.11
CA MET A 89 -3.08 3.26 16.30
C MET A 89 -4.31 4.15 16.47
N LEU A 90 -4.67 4.48 17.71
CA LEU A 90 -5.83 5.34 17.99
C LEU A 90 -5.62 6.77 17.48
N SER A 91 -4.41 7.29 17.58
CA SER A 91 -4.08 8.61 17.03
C SER A 91 -4.26 8.64 15.51
N ASN A 92 -3.75 7.62 14.81
CA ASN A 92 -3.92 7.57 13.35
C ASN A 92 -5.38 7.39 12.94
N LEU A 93 -6.15 6.60 13.67
CA LEU A 93 -7.60 6.51 13.46
C LEU A 93 -8.31 7.87 13.65
N ALA A 94 -7.92 8.64 14.67
CA ALA A 94 -8.49 9.96 14.91
C ALA A 94 -8.08 10.97 13.82
N GLN A 95 -6.84 10.91 13.35
CA GLN A 95 -6.34 11.74 12.25
C GLN A 95 -7.10 11.48 10.95
N ILE A 96 -7.29 10.21 10.58
CA ILE A 96 -8.04 9.82 9.38
C ILE A 96 -9.50 10.22 9.52
N ASP A 97 -10.13 9.95 10.66
CA ASP A 97 -11.53 10.29 10.92
C ASP A 97 -11.76 11.81 10.82
N ASN A 98 -10.88 12.60 11.44
CA ASN A 98 -10.93 14.06 11.32
C ASN A 98 -10.81 14.50 9.86
N TRP A 99 -9.88 13.91 9.08
CA TRP A 99 -9.68 14.25 7.68
C TRP A 99 -10.91 13.96 6.82
N ILE A 100 -11.49 12.76 6.96
CA ILE A 100 -12.64 12.33 6.15
C ILE A 100 -13.97 12.97 6.58
N THR A 101 -14.02 13.67 7.71
CA THR A 101 -15.23 14.36 8.22
C THR A 101 -15.17 15.87 8.08
N GLN A 102 -14.05 16.45 7.65
CA GLN A 102 -13.97 17.91 7.43
C GLN A 102 -14.81 18.35 6.23
N GLU A 103 -15.79 19.20 6.43
CA GLU A 103 -16.73 19.68 5.41
C GLU A 103 -16.07 20.25 4.15
N ASN A 104 -14.91 20.90 4.31
CA ASN A 104 -14.17 21.49 3.18
C ASN A 104 -13.39 20.47 2.36
N ILE A 105 -13.25 19.24 2.84
CA ILE A 105 -12.39 18.21 2.27
C ILE A 105 -13.20 17.09 1.61
N VAL A 106 -14.43 16.81 2.08
CA VAL A 106 -15.28 15.73 1.58
C VAL A 106 -16.26 16.16 0.49
N GLU A 107 -16.48 15.31 -0.51
CA GLU A 107 -17.56 15.48 -1.51
C GLU A 107 -18.91 14.93 -1.01
N LYS A 108 -18.86 13.78 -0.33
CA LYS A 108 -20.03 13.08 0.20
C LYS A 108 -19.72 12.58 1.61
N GLU A 109 -20.61 12.86 2.55
CA GLU A 109 -20.45 12.44 3.94
C GLU A 109 -20.59 10.93 4.10
N LEU A 110 -19.74 10.37 4.96
CA LEU A 110 -19.86 8.99 5.43
C LEU A 110 -20.82 8.95 6.63
N THR A 111 -21.74 8.00 6.60
CA THR A 111 -22.79 7.86 7.62
C THR A 111 -22.51 6.64 8.48
N ALA A 112 -22.36 6.84 9.79
CA ALA A 112 -22.14 5.75 10.73
C ALA A 112 -23.24 4.68 10.64
N GLY A 113 -22.83 3.40 10.63
CA GLY A 113 -23.73 2.25 10.57
C GLY A 113 -24.30 1.91 9.19
N SER A 114 -24.02 2.70 8.15
CA SER A 114 -24.60 2.48 6.81
C SER A 114 -23.59 2.28 5.69
N GLU A 115 -22.30 2.44 5.97
CA GLU A 115 -21.26 2.30 4.94
C GLU A 115 -20.94 0.84 4.64
N ILE A 116 -20.59 0.56 3.39
CA ILE A 116 -20.14 -0.75 2.92
C ILE A 116 -18.81 -0.55 2.21
N VAL A 117 -17.74 -1.14 2.76
CA VAL A 117 -16.39 -1.00 2.20
C VAL A 117 -15.94 -2.29 1.52
N ILE A 118 -15.42 -2.18 0.30
CA ILE A 118 -14.75 -3.29 -0.39
C ILE A 118 -13.31 -3.38 0.10
N THR A 119 -12.98 -4.50 0.74
CA THR A 119 -11.66 -4.79 1.28
C THR A 119 -10.99 -5.88 0.45
N ALA A 120 -10.30 -5.45 -0.60
CA ALA A 120 -9.53 -6.31 -1.50
C ALA A 120 -8.04 -6.42 -1.10
N LEU A 121 -7.60 -5.60 -0.16
CA LEU A 121 -6.26 -5.66 0.41
C LEU A 121 -6.21 -6.64 1.59
N PRO A 122 -5.07 -7.33 1.80
CA PRO A 122 -4.94 -8.27 2.90
C PRO A 122 -4.91 -7.55 4.25
N LEU A 123 -5.73 -7.97 5.21
CA LEU A 123 -5.85 -7.34 6.53
C LEU A 123 -4.58 -7.42 7.39
N TYR A 124 -3.63 -8.28 7.06
CA TYR A 124 -2.32 -8.28 7.72
C TYR A 124 -1.39 -7.16 7.24
N HIS A 125 -1.74 -6.47 6.16
CA HIS A 125 -1.02 -5.27 5.73
C HIS A 125 -1.56 -4.06 6.47
N ILE A 126 -0.68 -3.20 6.99
CA ILE A 126 -1.06 -2.07 7.85
C ILE A 126 -2.09 -1.14 7.18
N PHE A 127 -2.03 -0.94 5.87
CA PHE A 127 -3.00 -0.14 5.15
C PHE A 127 -4.42 -0.70 5.33
N ALA A 128 -4.64 -1.99 5.06
CA ALA A 128 -5.95 -2.60 5.22
C ALA A 128 -6.35 -2.77 6.69
N LEU A 129 -5.39 -3.06 7.57
CA LEU A 129 -5.64 -3.15 9.02
C LEU A 129 -6.23 -1.84 9.54
N THR A 130 -5.59 -0.72 9.26
CA THR A 130 -6.05 0.58 9.78
C THR A 130 -7.20 1.14 8.96
N ALA A 131 -6.98 1.38 7.65
CA ALA A 131 -7.95 2.09 6.82
C ALA A 131 -9.23 1.29 6.52
N ASN A 132 -9.14 -0.04 6.33
CA ASN A 132 -10.32 -0.85 6.07
C ASN A 132 -10.93 -1.42 7.35
N LEU A 133 -10.15 -2.14 8.16
CA LEU A 133 -10.72 -2.81 9.32
C LEU A 133 -11.05 -1.81 10.42
N LEU A 134 -10.04 -1.11 10.97
CA LEU A 134 -10.24 -0.34 12.20
C LEU A 134 -11.06 0.95 11.96
N CYS A 135 -10.80 1.72 10.88
CA CYS A 135 -11.57 2.92 10.59
C CYS A 135 -13.04 2.60 10.31
N PHE A 136 -13.31 1.59 9.47
CA PHE A 136 -14.69 1.25 9.14
C PHE A 136 -15.39 0.46 10.26
N MET A 137 -14.65 -0.27 11.13
CA MET A 137 -15.20 -0.77 12.39
C MET A 137 -15.68 0.34 13.31
N LYS A 138 -14.86 1.42 13.46
CA LYS A 138 -15.26 2.61 14.24
C LYS A 138 -16.55 3.23 13.70
N LEU A 139 -16.72 3.26 12.38
CA LEU A 139 -17.93 3.75 11.72
C LEU A 139 -19.12 2.77 11.79
N GLY A 140 -18.95 1.55 12.30
CA GLY A 140 -19.99 0.51 12.26
C GLY A 140 -20.32 0.02 10.86
N ALA A 141 -19.39 0.11 9.91
CA ALA A 141 -19.58 -0.25 8.51
C ALA A 141 -19.47 -1.76 8.26
N GLU A 142 -20.11 -2.24 7.19
CA GLU A 142 -19.91 -3.59 6.67
C GLU A 142 -18.60 -3.67 5.88
N ASN A 143 -17.68 -4.57 6.28
CA ASN A 143 -16.48 -4.92 5.51
C ASN A 143 -16.73 -6.12 4.60
N VAL A 144 -16.69 -5.93 3.29
CA VAL A 144 -16.77 -7.00 2.28
C VAL A 144 -15.38 -7.50 1.98
N LEU A 145 -14.97 -8.59 2.63
CA LEU A 145 -13.64 -9.17 2.50
C LEU A 145 -13.51 -9.97 1.19
N ILE A 146 -12.59 -9.57 0.33
CA ILE A 146 -12.28 -10.25 -0.93
C ILE A 146 -11.09 -11.18 -0.70
N SER A 147 -11.34 -12.47 -0.65
CA SER A 147 -10.31 -13.49 -0.34
C SER A 147 -9.33 -13.76 -1.48
N ASP A 148 -9.72 -13.49 -2.71
CA ASP A 148 -8.88 -13.69 -3.91
C ASP A 148 -9.04 -12.54 -4.91
N PRO A 149 -8.43 -11.38 -4.65
CA PRO A 149 -8.56 -10.20 -5.51
C PRO A 149 -7.87 -10.36 -6.87
N ARG A 150 -7.01 -11.39 -7.04
CA ARG A 150 -6.34 -11.70 -8.32
C ARG A 150 -7.29 -12.41 -9.28
N ASN A 151 -8.33 -13.04 -8.78
CA ASN A 151 -9.40 -13.60 -9.60
C ASN A 151 -10.40 -12.48 -9.93
N VAL A 152 -10.19 -11.83 -11.07
CA VAL A 152 -10.96 -10.65 -11.51
C VAL A 152 -12.45 -10.94 -11.58
N SER A 153 -12.85 -12.10 -12.11
CA SER A 153 -14.28 -12.49 -12.20
C SER A 153 -14.91 -12.64 -10.81
N PHE A 154 -14.18 -13.22 -9.85
CA PHE A 154 -14.64 -13.33 -8.46
C PHE A 154 -14.74 -11.95 -7.80
N LEU A 155 -13.75 -11.09 -8.00
CA LEU A 155 -13.71 -9.72 -7.48
C LEU A 155 -14.91 -8.92 -7.99
N ILE A 156 -15.12 -8.86 -9.30
CA ILE A 156 -16.25 -8.15 -9.94
C ILE A 156 -17.59 -8.68 -9.43
N LYS A 157 -17.76 -10.01 -9.38
CA LYS A 157 -18.99 -10.63 -8.87
C LYS A 157 -19.25 -10.23 -7.41
N SER A 158 -18.20 -10.17 -6.58
CA SER A 158 -18.33 -9.80 -5.17
C SER A 158 -18.70 -8.32 -5.00
N ILE A 159 -18.12 -7.44 -5.82
CA ILE A 159 -18.43 -6.00 -5.84
C ILE A 159 -19.87 -5.77 -6.32
N LYS A 160 -20.29 -6.40 -7.42
CA LYS A 160 -21.65 -6.29 -7.96
C LYS A 160 -22.75 -6.74 -6.98
N ALA A 161 -22.41 -7.64 -6.07
CA ALA A 161 -23.39 -8.17 -5.09
C ALA A 161 -23.77 -7.14 -4.01
N LYS A 162 -23.12 -5.99 -3.94
CA LYS A 162 -23.28 -4.99 -2.89
C LYS A 162 -23.40 -3.58 -3.48
N LYS A 163 -24.25 -2.75 -2.88
CA LYS A 163 -24.25 -1.30 -3.11
C LYS A 163 -23.18 -0.67 -2.20
N PHE A 164 -21.92 -0.89 -2.55
CA PHE A 164 -20.81 -0.42 -1.73
C PHE A 164 -20.64 1.10 -1.82
N THR A 165 -20.17 1.67 -0.73
CA THR A 165 -19.97 3.12 -0.59
C THR A 165 -18.51 3.53 -0.57
N CYS A 166 -17.63 2.58 -0.25
CA CYS A 166 -16.20 2.83 -0.13
C CYS A 166 -15.37 1.70 -0.75
N ILE A 167 -14.25 2.06 -1.33
CA ILE A 167 -13.25 1.12 -1.82
C ILE A 167 -11.85 1.67 -1.57
N THR A 168 -10.95 0.81 -1.09
CA THR A 168 -9.53 1.13 -0.98
C THR A 168 -8.72 0.13 -1.78
N GLY A 169 -7.60 0.59 -2.31
CA GLY A 169 -6.76 -0.30 -3.11
C GLY A 169 -5.40 0.30 -3.44
N VAL A 170 -4.67 -0.44 -4.22
CA VAL A 170 -3.44 0.00 -4.87
C VAL A 170 -3.72 0.28 -6.35
N ASN A 171 -2.87 1.06 -7.01
CA ASN A 171 -3.04 1.42 -8.42
C ASN A 171 -3.34 0.21 -9.33
N THR A 172 -2.66 -0.93 -9.10
CA THR A 172 -2.87 -2.15 -9.91
C THR A 172 -4.25 -2.77 -9.73
N LEU A 173 -4.90 -2.61 -8.58
CA LEU A 173 -6.28 -3.06 -8.37
C LEU A 173 -7.25 -2.25 -9.23
N PHE A 174 -7.12 -0.93 -9.21
CA PHE A 174 -7.97 -0.02 -10.00
C PHE A 174 -7.76 -0.22 -11.50
N ASP A 175 -6.51 -0.40 -11.93
CA ASP A 175 -6.17 -0.73 -13.32
C ASP A 175 -6.84 -2.04 -13.77
N THR A 176 -6.70 -3.10 -12.95
CA THR A 176 -7.32 -4.40 -13.23
C THR A 176 -8.85 -4.31 -13.32
N LEU A 177 -9.48 -3.53 -12.45
CA LEU A 177 -10.93 -3.31 -12.50
C LEU A 177 -11.35 -2.58 -13.78
N LEU A 178 -10.65 -1.51 -14.16
CA LEU A 178 -10.93 -0.72 -15.36
C LEU A 178 -10.74 -1.52 -16.65
N GLN A 179 -9.84 -2.49 -16.68
CA GLN A 179 -9.62 -3.37 -17.83
C GLN A 179 -10.67 -4.49 -17.97
N ALA A 180 -11.44 -4.75 -16.92
CA ALA A 180 -12.44 -5.82 -16.94
C ALA A 180 -13.75 -5.36 -17.61
N PRO A 181 -14.24 -6.05 -18.68
CA PRO A 181 -15.47 -5.64 -19.37
C PRO A 181 -16.69 -5.52 -18.44
N ASP A 182 -16.77 -6.41 -17.46
CA ASP A 182 -17.88 -6.45 -16.51
C ASP A 182 -17.85 -5.32 -15.47
N PHE A 183 -16.75 -4.57 -15.37
CA PHE A 183 -16.62 -3.41 -14.49
C PHE A 183 -17.66 -2.34 -14.82
N TYR A 184 -17.88 -2.09 -16.11
CA TYR A 184 -18.80 -1.06 -16.61
C TYR A 184 -20.29 -1.36 -16.35
N GLN A 185 -20.61 -2.54 -15.81
CA GLN A 185 -21.95 -2.94 -15.41
C GLN A 185 -22.17 -2.81 -13.88
N ILE A 186 -21.20 -2.31 -13.12
CA ILE A 186 -21.30 -2.09 -11.69
C ILE A 186 -22.10 -0.80 -11.43
N ASP A 187 -23.01 -0.83 -10.49
CA ASP A 187 -23.70 0.35 -9.99
C ASP A 187 -22.84 1.09 -8.97
N PHE A 188 -22.30 2.26 -9.38
CA PHE A 188 -21.48 3.13 -8.53
C PHE A 188 -22.28 4.28 -7.89
N SER A 189 -23.61 4.30 -8.00
CA SER A 189 -24.44 5.41 -7.49
C SER A 189 -24.25 5.68 -5.99
N ALA A 190 -23.97 4.63 -5.21
CA ALA A 190 -23.72 4.73 -3.78
C ALA A 190 -22.27 5.06 -3.42
N LEU A 191 -21.34 5.01 -4.36
CA LEU A 191 -19.90 5.21 -4.08
C LEU A 191 -19.63 6.64 -3.63
N LYS A 192 -18.99 6.75 -2.46
CA LYS A 192 -18.67 8.02 -1.79
C LYS A 192 -17.16 8.26 -1.68
N LEU A 193 -16.37 7.17 -1.47
CA LEU A 193 -14.95 7.27 -1.18
C LEU A 193 -14.17 6.18 -1.94
N SER A 194 -13.15 6.61 -2.67
CA SER A 194 -12.17 5.73 -3.30
C SER A 194 -10.76 6.19 -2.90
N VAL A 195 -9.97 5.33 -2.26
CA VAL A 195 -8.62 5.67 -1.78
C VAL A 195 -7.58 4.76 -2.39
N ALA A 196 -6.57 5.36 -3.01
CA ALA A 196 -5.37 4.69 -3.49
C ALA A 196 -4.19 4.96 -2.56
N GLY A 197 -3.44 3.93 -2.23
CA GLY A 197 -2.24 4.04 -1.39
C GLY A 197 -1.24 2.93 -1.64
N GLY A 198 -0.07 3.01 -0.99
CA GLY A 198 0.98 1.99 -1.06
C GLY A 198 1.83 2.00 -2.33
N MET A 199 1.39 2.66 -3.40
CA MET A 199 2.13 2.92 -4.63
C MET A 199 1.54 4.13 -5.36
N ALA A 200 2.33 4.76 -6.23
CA ALA A 200 1.88 5.89 -7.04
C ALA A 200 0.71 5.51 -7.94
N THR A 201 -0.29 6.37 -7.99
CA THR A 201 -1.43 6.26 -8.90
C THR A 201 -1.06 6.84 -10.25
N ARG A 202 -1.42 6.17 -11.34
CA ARG A 202 -1.22 6.69 -12.68
C ARG A 202 -2.37 7.62 -13.06
N GLU A 203 -2.04 8.76 -13.68
CA GLU A 203 -3.02 9.78 -14.06
C GLU A 203 -4.19 9.22 -14.88
N HIS A 204 -3.90 8.41 -15.91
CA HIS A 204 -4.95 7.85 -16.76
C HIS A 204 -5.91 6.93 -15.97
N ILE A 205 -5.42 6.20 -14.95
CA ILE A 205 -6.25 5.36 -14.08
C ILE A 205 -7.15 6.22 -13.22
N ALA A 206 -6.60 7.26 -12.57
CA ALA A 206 -7.39 8.18 -11.75
C ALA A 206 -8.50 8.87 -12.56
N ARG A 207 -8.17 9.39 -13.77
CA ARG A 207 -9.13 10.03 -14.66
C ARG A 207 -10.20 9.07 -15.18
N GLN A 208 -9.83 7.86 -15.60
CA GLN A 208 -10.80 6.85 -16.02
C GLN A 208 -11.70 6.40 -14.88
N TRP A 209 -11.13 6.20 -13.67
CA TRP A 209 -11.90 5.87 -12.48
C TRP A 209 -12.97 6.93 -12.20
N LYS A 210 -12.59 8.21 -12.10
CA LYS A 210 -13.53 9.32 -11.88
C LYS A 210 -14.59 9.39 -12.97
N LYS A 211 -14.19 9.24 -14.24
CA LYS A 211 -15.11 9.28 -15.39
C LYS A 211 -16.21 8.22 -15.30
N HIS A 212 -15.88 6.99 -14.87
CA HIS A 212 -16.83 5.89 -14.85
C HIS A 212 -17.60 5.75 -13.55
N THR A 213 -17.00 6.12 -12.43
CA THR A 213 -17.62 5.95 -11.11
C THR A 213 -18.23 7.22 -10.56
N GLY A 214 -17.85 8.39 -11.09
CA GLY A 214 -18.22 9.69 -10.53
C GLY A 214 -17.48 10.04 -9.23
N CYS A 215 -16.62 9.14 -8.70
CA CYS A 215 -15.89 9.32 -7.45
C CYS A 215 -14.40 9.53 -7.72
N THR A 216 -13.80 10.57 -7.10
CA THR A 216 -12.37 10.84 -7.22
C THR A 216 -11.55 9.71 -6.58
N LEU A 217 -10.48 9.27 -7.25
CA LEU A 217 -9.51 8.33 -6.68
C LEU A 217 -8.48 9.13 -5.88
N VAL A 218 -8.68 9.17 -4.57
CA VAL A 218 -7.86 9.97 -3.66
C VAL A 218 -6.55 9.25 -3.36
N GLU A 219 -5.43 9.91 -3.61
CA GLU A 219 -4.11 9.38 -3.27
C GLU A 219 -3.76 9.65 -1.81
N SER A 220 -3.15 8.66 -1.18
CA SER A 220 -2.65 8.73 0.20
C SER A 220 -1.26 8.11 0.31
N TYR A 221 -0.47 8.62 1.24
CA TYR A 221 0.84 8.07 1.55
C TYR A 221 0.92 7.67 3.02
N GLY A 222 1.65 6.60 3.23
CA GLY A 222 1.93 6.09 4.56
C GLY A 222 2.91 4.94 4.54
N LEU A 223 3.38 4.58 5.71
CA LEU A 223 4.32 3.49 5.95
C LEU A 223 3.95 2.75 7.25
N THR A 224 4.40 1.52 7.36
CA THR A 224 4.07 0.67 8.52
C THR A 224 4.48 1.33 9.83
N GLU A 225 5.61 2.00 9.81
CA GLU A 225 6.22 2.71 10.92
C GLU A 225 5.42 3.96 11.37
N ALA A 226 4.34 4.30 10.65
CA ALA A 226 3.44 5.43 10.95
C ALA A 226 1.96 5.04 11.08
N SER A 227 1.60 3.77 11.27
CA SER A 227 0.28 3.23 11.68
C SER A 227 -0.91 3.28 10.70
N PRO A 228 -0.91 3.49 9.38
CA PRO A 228 0.18 3.86 8.50
C PRO A 228 0.12 5.30 7.99
N ALA A 229 -1.03 6.02 8.10
CA ALA A 229 -1.31 7.21 7.30
C ALA A 229 -0.50 8.43 7.77
N VAL A 230 0.14 9.08 6.81
CA VAL A 230 0.93 10.30 6.99
C VAL A 230 0.29 11.47 6.27
N THR A 231 -0.05 11.29 5.00
CA THR A 231 -0.69 12.31 4.16
C THR A 231 -1.84 11.74 3.36
N ILE A 232 -2.84 12.57 3.09
CA ILE A 232 -3.97 12.25 2.23
C ILE A 232 -4.30 13.49 1.39
N ASN A 233 -4.63 13.31 0.11
CA ASN A 233 -5.16 14.41 -0.70
C ASN A 233 -6.57 14.82 -0.20
N PRO A 234 -6.99 16.08 -0.38
CA PRO A 234 -8.37 16.48 -0.16
C PRO A 234 -9.33 15.63 -1.01
N LEU A 235 -10.45 15.21 -0.41
CA LEU A 235 -11.46 14.43 -1.12
C LEU A 235 -12.22 15.29 -2.15
N LYS A 236 -12.30 16.60 -1.92
CA LYS A 236 -12.66 17.60 -2.92
C LYS A 236 -11.38 18.12 -3.56
N GLY A 237 -11.16 17.82 -4.82
CA GLY A 237 -9.93 18.23 -5.51
C GLY A 237 -9.96 17.90 -6.99
N PRO A 238 -8.88 18.10 -7.70
CA PRO A 238 -8.74 17.68 -9.07
C PRO A 238 -8.83 16.16 -9.19
N ASP A 239 -9.21 15.66 -10.38
CA ASP A 239 -9.30 14.22 -10.65
C ASP A 239 -7.97 13.48 -10.45
N PHE A 240 -6.87 14.22 -10.56
CA PHE A 240 -5.51 13.76 -10.30
C PHE A 240 -4.60 14.95 -9.93
N SER A 241 -3.83 14.83 -8.86
CA SER A 241 -2.93 15.87 -8.38
C SER A 241 -1.44 15.53 -8.55
N ASN A 242 -1.10 14.28 -8.78
CA ASN A 242 0.27 13.73 -8.74
C ASN A 242 0.97 13.97 -7.37
N SER A 243 0.21 14.34 -6.36
CA SER A 243 0.66 14.60 -4.99
C SER A 243 0.27 13.43 -4.09
N ILE A 244 1.06 13.14 -3.08
CA ILE A 244 0.69 12.21 -2.01
C ILE A 244 -0.18 12.87 -0.93
N GLY A 245 -0.56 14.13 -1.11
CA GLY A 245 -1.45 14.87 -0.23
C GLY A 245 -0.75 15.82 0.73
N GLN A 246 -1.51 16.27 1.72
CA GLN A 246 -1.04 17.12 2.80
C GLN A 246 -0.93 16.32 4.10
N PRO A 247 -0.04 16.72 5.03
CA PRO A 247 0.08 16.06 6.32
C PRO A 247 -1.26 16.01 7.08
N LEU A 248 -1.54 14.83 7.67
CA LEU A 248 -2.70 14.66 8.54
C LEU A 248 -2.56 15.54 9.81
N PRO A 249 -3.67 15.86 10.50
CA PRO A 249 -3.61 16.63 11.74
C PRO A 249 -2.60 16.07 12.73
N SER A 250 -1.85 16.96 13.40
CA SER A 250 -0.78 16.59 14.35
C SER A 250 0.38 15.79 13.75
N THR A 251 0.51 15.81 12.42
CA THR A 251 1.66 15.22 11.72
C THR A 251 2.54 16.34 11.18
N GLU A 252 3.79 16.32 11.57
CA GLU A 252 4.82 17.21 11.04
C GLU A 252 5.63 16.48 9.98
N CYS A 253 5.93 17.17 8.89
CA CYS A 253 6.75 16.66 7.80
C CYS A 253 7.85 17.68 7.47
N GLU A 254 9.07 17.21 7.30
CA GLU A 254 10.22 18.01 6.90
C GLU A 254 10.96 17.33 5.77
N ILE A 255 11.55 18.14 4.88
CA ILE A 255 12.46 17.67 3.85
C ILE A 255 13.86 18.07 4.25
N ARG A 256 14.77 17.09 4.37
CA ARG A 256 16.15 17.34 4.81
C ARG A 256 17.17 16.80 3.81
N ASP A 257 18.33 17.44 3.80
CA ASP A 257 19.48 16.99 3.02
C ASP A 257 20.24 15.84 3.71
N GLU A 258 21.33 15.39 3.11
CA GLU A 258 22.22 14.33 3.64
C GLU A 258 22.89 14.69 4.97
N ASN A 259 23.00 16.00 5.29
CA ASN A 259 23.53 16.53 6.54
C ASN A 259 22.43 16.79 7.60
N ASN A 260 21.20 16.30 7.37
CA ASN A 260 20.00 16.52 8.17
C ASN A 260 19.58 18.02 8.31
N GLN A 261 20.02 18.89 7.38
CA GLN A 261 19.59 20.28 7.34
C GLN A 261 18.25 20.42 6.63
N LEU A 262 17.37 21.25 7.17
CA LEU A 262 16.07 21.55 6.57
C LEU A 262 16.24 22.21 5.21
N LEU A 263 15.57 21.67 4.20
CA LEU A 263 15.56 22.22 2.85
C LEU A 263 14.38 23.15 2.62
N PRO A 264 14.55 24.20 1.80
CA PRO A 264 13.47 25.09 1.42
C PRO A 264 12.41 24.39 0.57
N VAL A 265 11.20 24.99 0.54
CA VAL A 265 10.09 24.53 -0.29
C VAL A 265 10.50 24.42 -1.76
N GLY A 266 10.18 23.31 -2.40
CA GLY A 266 10.52 23.00 -3.79
C GLY A 266 11.77 22.11 -3.95
N GLU A 267 12.66 22.11 -2.97
CA GLU A 267 13.86 21.28 -2.97
C GLU A 267 13.53 19.82 -2.64
N LYS A 268 14.31 18.91 -3.22
CA LYS A 268 14.18 17.45 -3.02
C LYS A 268 15.14 16.99 -1.94
N GLY A 269 14.65 16.22 -0.99
CA GLY A 269 15.45 15.60 0.06
C GLY A 269 14.73 14.44 0.72
N GLU A 270 15.30 13.87 1.75
CA GLU A 270 14.68 12.81 2.53
C GLU A 270 13.51 13.36 3.34
N LEU A 271 12.37 12.66 3.28
CA LEU A 271 11.19 12.97 4.07
C LEU A 271 11.37 12.47 5.50
N PHE A 272 11.27 13.39 6.45
CA PHE A 272 11.20 13.12 7.88
C PHE A 272 9.79 13.39 8.37
N ILE A 273 9.29 12.53 9.24
CA ILE A 273 7.95 12.69 9.82
C ILE A 273 7.99 12.59 11.34
N ARG A 274 7.14 13.38 12.00
CA ARG A 274 6.92 13.32 13.43
C ARG A 274 5.42 13.42 13.71
N GLY A 275 4.93 12.62 14.65
CA GLY A 275 3.53 12.63 15.01
C GLY A 275 3.17 11.49 15.97
N PRO A 276 1.98 11.55 16.59
CA PRO A 276 1.55 10.56 17.57
C PRO A 276 1.34 9.16 17.00
N GLN A 277 1.22 9.03 15.69
CA GLN A 277 1.06 7.76 14.98
C GLN A 277 2.39 7.05 14.69
N VAL A 278 3.54 7.69 14.92
CA VAL A 278 4.86 7.11 14.65
C VAL A 278 5.15 6.00 15.66
N MET A 279 5.69 4.88 15.19
CA MET A 279 6.01 3.69 15.97
C MET A 279 6.91 3.98 17.18
N VAL A 280 6.88 3.08 18.16
CA VAL A 280 7.81 3.11 19.33
C VAL A 280 9.22 2.73 18.90
N GLY A 281 9.38 1.85 17.91
CA GLY A 281 10.64 1.33 17.41
C GLY A 281 10.48 -0.03 16.76
N PHE A 282 11.59 -0.69 16.43
CA PHE A 282 11.60 -2.05 15.90
C PHE A 282 11.81 -3.09 17.01
N TRP A 283 10.95 -4.10 17.05
CA TRP A 283 11.00 -5.17 18.04
C TRP A 283 12.34 -5.93 18.00
N GLN A 284 13.08 -5.92 19.12
CA GLN A 284 14.40 -6.56 19.27
C GLN A 284 15.48 -6.08 18.29
N HIS A 285 15.31 -4.86 17.74
CA HIS A 285 16.27 -4.22 16.82
C HIS A 285 16.56 -2.78 17.26
N ALA A 286 17.27 -2.63 18.39
CA ALA A 286 17.58 -1.31 18.97
C ALA A 286 18.43 -0.44 18.01
N ASP A 287 19.45 -1.02 17.39
CA ASP A 287 20.34 -0.30 16.47
C ASP A 287 19.57 0.26 15.27
N GLU A 288 18.68 -0.55 14.70
CA GLU A 288 17.81 -0.13 13.59
C GLU A 288 16.80 0.93 14.01
N THR A 289 16.34 0.87 15.26
CA THR A 289 15.48 1.90 15.83
C THR A 289 16.21 3.23 15.94
N GLN A 290 17.44 3.25 16.43
CA GLN A 290 18.26 4.46 16.52
C GLN A 290 18.60 5.05 15.15
N LEU A 291 18.77 4.22 14.12
CA LEU A 291 18.98 4.69 12.77
C LEU A 291 17.72 5.32 12.16
N ALA A 292 16.54 4.79 12.47
CA ALA A 292 15.28 5.24 11.92
C ALA A 292 14.63 6.40 12.71
N LEU A 293 14.76 6.41 14.03
CA LEU A 293 14.13 7.39 14.91
C LEU A 293 15.20 8.27 15.57
N SER A 294 15.05 9.59 15.44
CA SER A 294 15.86 10.55 16.17
C SER A 294 15.40 10.68 17.62
N GLU A 295 16.27 11.21 18.51
CA GLU A 295 15.96 11.50 19.91
C GLU A 295 14.76 12.44 20.08
N HIS A 296 14.45 13.26 19.06
CA HIS A 296 13.32 14.20 19.07
C HIS A 296 12.05 13.63 18.41
N GLY A 297 11.98 12.31 18.17
CA GLY A 297 10.81 11.63 17.64
C GLY A 297 10.60 11.77 16.14
N TRP A 298 11.60 12.24 15.39
CA TRP A 298 11.56 12.26 13.92
C TRP A 298 11.90 10.89 13.36
N LEU A 299 11.02 10.37 12.51
CA LEU A 299 11.23 9.14 11.76
C LEU A 299 11.81 9.50 10.38
N LYS A 300 12.95 8.92 10.06
CA LYS A 300 13.54 8.89 8.72
C LYS A 300 12.78 7.88 7.89
N THR A 301 12.09 8.34 6.85
CA THR A 301 11.25 7.45 6.03
C THR A 301 12.04 6.65 5.00
N GLY A 302 13.23 7.15 4.62
CA GLY A 302 13.99 6.64 3.48
C GLY A 302 13.31 6.94 2.13
N ASP A 303 12.31 7.79 2.11
CA ASP A 303 11.64 8.25 0.90
C ASP A 303 12.09 9.67 0.56
N ILE A 304 12.40 9.94 -0.71
CA ILE A 304 12.74 11.29 -1.21
C ILE A 304 11.46 11.98 -1.64
N ALA A 305 11.25 13.18 -1.12
CA ALA A 305 10.07 13.98 -1.40
C ALA A 305 10.40 15.47 -1.54
N LYS A 306 9.40 16.27 -1.87
CA LYS A 306 9.44 17.73 -1.85
C LYS A 306 8.08 18.30 -1.50
N PHE A 307 8.05 19.51 -0.92
CA PHE A 307 6.83 20.30 -0.76
C PHE A 307 6.63 21.25 -1.96
N ASP A 308 5.40 21.54 -2.26
CA ASP A 308 5.06 22.75 -3.02
C ASP A 308 4.71 23.93 -2.08
N SER A 309 4.48 25.11 -2.69
CA SER A 309 4.13 26.34 -1.95
C SER A 309 2.75 26.29 -1.28
N LYS A 310 1.92 25.28 -1.57
CA LYS A 310 0.59 25.07 -0.97
C LYS A 310 0.61 24.01 0.13
N GLY A 311 1.78 23.46 0.45
CA GLY A 311 1.95 22.42 1.46
C GLY A 311 1.58 21.02 1.01
N PHE A 312 1.48 20.76 -0.29
CA PHE A 312 1.34 19.41 -0.81
C PHE A 312 2.69 18.72 -0.93
N LEU A 313 2.74 17.46 -0.57
CA LEU A 313 3.92 16.58 -0.69
C LEU A 313 3.88 15.81 -2.02
N TYR A 314 5.06 15.73 -2.63
CA TYR A 314 5.30 14.96 -3.87
C TYR A 314 6.40 13.95 -3.59
N LEU A 315 6.06 12.66 -3.70
CA LEU A 315 7.03 11.59 -3.58
C LEU A 315 7.84 11.50 -4.87
N VAL A 316 9.16 11.50 -4.74
CA VAL A 316 10.10 11.38 -5.88
C VAL A 316 10.51 9.94 -6.06
N ASP A 317 11.14 9.34 -5.03
CA ASP A 317 11.58 7.94 -5.03
C ASP A 317 11.98 7.47 -3.62
N ARG A 318 12.59 6.29 -3.55
CA ARG A 318 13.26 5.80 -2.35
C ARG A 318 14.76 6.10 -2.38
N LEU A 319 15.29 6.59 -1.27
CA LEU A 319 16.71 6.94 -1.15
C LEU A 319 17.63 5.79 -1.56
N LYS A 320 17.35 4.58 -1.15
CA LYS A 320 18.15 3.37 -1.44
C LYS A 320 17.97 2.79 -2.84
N ASP A 321 16.89 3.16 -3.55
CA ASP A 321 16.64 2.73 -4.93
C ASP A 321 17.22 3.76 -5.93
N MET A 322 17.69 4.91 -5.44
CA MET A 322 18.31 5.96 -6.24
C MET A 322 19.57 5.42 -6.92
N ILE A 323 19.72 5.73 -8.20
CA ILE A 323 20.84 5.32 -9.05
C ILE A 323 21.80 6.50 -9.17
N LEU A 324 23.08 6.28 -8.90
CA LEU A 324 24.08 7.33 -8.96
C LEU A 324 24.84 7.27 -10.30
N VAL A 325 24.38 8.01 -11.29
CA VAL A 325 24.96 8.04 -12.64
C VAL A 325 25.91 9.25 -12.77
N SER A 326 27.20 9.02 -12.83
CA SER A 326 28.22 10.09 -12.94
C SER A 326 28.06 11.21 -11.90
N GLY A 327 27.66 10.87 -10.68
CA GLY A 327 27.39 11.83 -9.60
C GLY A 327 26.00 12.48 -9.63
N PHE A 328 25.17 12.17 -10.62
CA PHE A 328 23.79 12.64 -10.68
C PHE A 328 22.82 11.64 -10.05
N ASN A 329 21.93 12.14 -9.21
CA ASN A 329 20.85 11.35 -8.63
C ASN A 329 19.77 11.07 -9.67
N VAL A 330 19.65 9.81 -10.05
CA VAL A 330 18.63 9.30 -10.99
C VAL A 330 17.62 8.48 -10.22
N TYR A 331 16.36 8.83 -10.39
CA TYR A 331 15.24 8.25 -9.65
C TYR A 331 14.50 7.22 -10.51
N PRO A 332 14.51 5.92 -10.15
CA PRO A 332 13.79 4.87 -10.87
C PRO A 332 12.33 5.19 -11.19
N ASN A 333 11.59 5.78 -10.24
CA ASN A 333 10.18 6.11 -10.45
C ASN A 333 9.97 7.09 -11.61
N GLU A 334 10.87 8.05 -11.82
CA GLU A 334 10.79 8.99 -12.94
C GLU A 334 10.93 8.26 -14.28
N ILE A 335 11.90 7.34 -14.37
CA ILE A 335 12.12 6.53 -15.56
C ILE A 335 10.94 5.59 -15.81
N GLU A 336 10.49 4.90 -14.77
CA GLU A 336 9.34 3.99 -14.84
C GLU A 336 8.07 4.72 -15.31
N SER A 337 7.84 5.95 -14.81
CA SER A 337 6.70 6.79 -15.22
C SER A 337 6.77 7.14 -16.70
N VAL A 338 7.92 7.56 -17.20
CA VAL A 338 8.11 7.89 -18.62
C VAL A 338 7.92 6.65 -19.48
N VAL A 339 8.56 5.53 -19.14
CA VAL A 339 8.48 4.28 -19.91
C VAL A 339 7.05 3.72 -19.93
N CYS A 340 6.35 3.77 -18.78
CA CYS A 340 4.97 3.31 -18.68
C CYS A 340 3.94 4.24 -19.37
N ALA A 341 4.32 5.47 -19.74
CA ALA A 341 3.49 6.35 -20.55
C ALA A 341 3.48 5.92 -22.04
N HIS A 342 4.39 5.05 -22.48
CA HIS A 342 4.39 4.50 -23.81
C HIS A 342 3.19 3.55 -24.01
N PRO A 343 2.35 3.70 -25.07
CA PRO A 343 1.10 2.94 -25.24
C PRO A 343 1.25 1.41 -25.27
N GLN A 344 2.40 0.91 -25.71
CA GLN A 344 2.70 -0.52 -25.83
C GLN A 344 3.39 -1.11 -24.58
N VAL A 345 3.52 -0.34 -23.48
CA VAL A 345 4.11 -0.79 -22.21
C VAL A 345 3.03 -0.95 -21.15
N SER A 346 2.98 -2.12 -20.53
CA SER A 346 2.10 -2.36 -19.38
C SER A 346 2.80 -2.11 -18.04
N GLU A 347 4.06 -2.56 -17.92
CA GLU A 347 4.81 -2.44 -16.67
C GLU A 347 6.28 -2.14 -16.96
N CYS A 348 6.90 -1.39 -16.05
CA CYS A 348 8.33 -1.12 -16.06
C CYS A 348 8.88 -1.20 -14.64
N GLY A 349 10.10 -1.73 -14.52
CA GLY A 349 10.92 -1.64 -13.31
C GLY A 349 12.32 -1.21 -13.69
N ALA A 350 12.84 -0.17 -13.02
CA ALA A 350 14.16 0.38 -13.26
C ALA A 350 15.10 0.11 -12.06
N ILE A 351 16.34 -0.25 -12.35
CA ILE A 351 17.39 -0.46 -11.35
C ILE A 351 18.71 0.12 -11.81
N GLY A 352 19.61 0.42 -10.85
CA GLY A 352 21.02 0.66 -11.12
C GLY A 352 21.77 -0.66 -11.38
N ILE A 353 22.67 -0.62 -12.33
CA ILE A 353 23.65 -1.68 -12.57
C ILE A 353 25.05 -1.06 -12.56
N PRO A 354 26.08 -1.78 -12.10
CA PRO A 354 27.45 -1.28 -12.15
C PRO A 354 27.89 -0.90 -13.57
N ASP A 355 28.53 0.26 -13.72
CA ASP A 355 29.08 0.74 -14.98
C ASP A 355 30.45 1.33 -14.76
N GLN A 356 31.42 0.96 -15.61
CA GLN A 356 32.85 1.35 -15.44
C GLN A 356 33.11 2.85 -15.63
N HIS A 357 32.24 3.56 -16.36
CA HIS A 357 32.45 4.98 -16.68
C HIS A 357 31.60 5.91 -15.80
N SER A 358 30.41 5.50 -15.46
CA SER A 358 29.42 6.34 -14.71
C SER A 358 29.23 5.91 -13.26
N GLY A 359 29.93 4.88 -12.78
CA GLY A 359 29.70 4.25 -11.49
C GLY A 359 28.50 3.31 -11.55
N GLU A 360 27.31 3.85 -11.81
CA GLU A 360 26.11 3.09 -12.13
C GLU A 360 25.50 3.54 -13.46
N ALA A 361 24.70 2.66 -14.05
CA ALA A 361 23.88 2.92 -15.22
C ALA A 361 22.47 2.39 -15.03
N VAL A 362 21.50 2.99 -15.71
CA VAL A 362 20.11 2.58 -15.65
C VAL A 362 19.88 1.33 -16.49
N LYS A 363 19.25 0.31 -15.89
CA LYS A 363 18.68 -0.84 -16.58
C LYS A 363 17.16 -0.89 -16.33
N ILE A 364 16.38 -1.07 -17.41
CA ILE A 364 14.93 -1.23 -17.31
C ILE A 364 14.48 -2.63 -17.72
N PHE A 365 13.48 -3.14 -16.99
CA PHE A 365 12.75 -4.36 -17.28
C PHE A 365 11.34 -3.98 -17.66
N VAL A 366 10.87 -4.41 -18.82
CA VAL A 366 9.63 -3.93 -19.41
C VAL A 366 8.72 -5.09 -19.79
N VAL A 367 7.46 -5.01 -19.35
CA VAL A 367 6.38 -5.89 -19.86
C VAL A 367 5.62 -5.14 -20.93
N ARG A 368 5.56 -5.74 -22.12
CA ARG A 368 4.91 -5.14 -23.30
C ARG A 368 3.45 -5.60 -23.40
N ASN A 369 2.56 -4.69 -23.81
CA ASN A 369 1.21 -5.03 -24.26
C ASN A 369 1.20 -5.63 -25.68
N ASP A 370 2.20 -5.25 -26.49
CA ASP A 370 2.35 -5.65 -27.88
C ASP A 370 3.80 -6.06 -28.14
N SER A 371 3.99 -7.24 -28.71
CA SER A 371 5.30 -7.79 -29.05
C SER A 371 6.02 -7.03 -30.17
N SER A 372 5.34 -6.16 -30.90
CA SER A 372 5.92 -5.34 -31.98
C SER A 372 6.86 -4.26 -31.45
N LEU A 373 6.72 -3.82 -30.18
CA LEU A 373 7.64 -2.87 -29.57
C LEU A 373 9.04 -3.49 -29.44
N ASP A 374 10.03 -2.92 -30.10
CA ASP A 374 11.43 -3.32 -29.97
C ASP A 374 12.23 -2.37 -29.07
N LYS A 375 13.50 -2.75 -28.78
CA LYS A 375 14.37 -1.96 -27.89
C LYS A 375 14.77 -0.62 -28.50
N ALA A 376 14.91 -0.55 -29.81
CA ALA A 376 15.33 0.68 -30.51
C ALA A 376 14.19 1.71 -30.48
N GLN A 377 12.97 1.28 -30.73
CA GLN A 377 11.77 2.12 -30.64
C GLN A 377 11.58 2.67 -29.22
N LEU A 378 11.70 1.81 -28.20
CA LEU A 378 11.58 2.24 -26.81
C LEU A 378 12.71 3.18 -26.39
N MET A 379 13.94 2.92 -26.83
CA MET A 379 15.07 3.81 -26.60
C MET A 379 14.84 5.18 -27.26
N HIS A 380 14.40 5.19 -28.49
CA HIS A 380 14.06 6.44 -29.19
C HIS A 380 12.98 7.24 -28.44
N TYR A 381 11.95 6.56 -27.93
CA TYR A 381 10.96 7.19 -27.08
C TYR A 381 11.59 7.80 -25.81
N CYS A 382 12.46 7.04 -25.12
CA CYS A 382 13.14 7.53 -23.92
C CYS A 382 13.99 8.78 -24.22
N GLN A 383 14.70 8.83 -25.34
CA GLN A 383 15.54 9.97 -25.76
C GLN A 383 14.76 11.28 -25.92
N HIS A 384 13.46 11.20 -26.25
CA HIS A 384 12.61 12.39 -26.37
C HIS A 384 12.02 12.87 -25.04
N HIS A 385 12.07 12.05 -23.98
CA HIS A 385 11.40 12.33 -22.72
C HIS A 385 12.32 12.34 -21.50
N LEU A 386 13.57 11.86 -21.64
CA LEU A 386 14.56 11.80 -20.57
C LEU A 386 15.83 12.52 -20.98
N THR A 387 16.53 13.10 -20.00
CA THR A 387 17.88 13.64 -20.19
C THR A 387 18.90 12.52 -20.32
N ASP A 388 20.03 12.77 -20.99
CA ASP A 388 21.01 11.77 -21.38
C ASP A 388 21.49 10.85 -20.25
N TYR A 389 21.76 11.41 -19.07
CA TYR A 389 22.23 10.63 -17.91
C TYR A 389 21.15 9.74 -17.28
N LYS A 390 19.87 9.94 -17.64
CA LYS A 390 18.73 9.11 -17.23
C LYS A 390 18.36 8.03 -18.24
N LEU A 391 18.98 8.05 -19.42
CA LEU A 391 18.66 7.07 -20.46
C LEU A 391 19.06 5.66 -20.04
N PRO A 392 18.20 4.64 -20.27
CA PRO A 392 18.55 3.27 -19.99
C PRO A 392 19.74 2.80 -20.84
N ARG A 393 20.78 2.28 -20.21
CA ARG A 393 21.90 1.59 -20.91
C ARG A 393 21.53 0.18 -21.32
N ALA A 394 20.55 -0.43 -20.64
CA ALA A 394 20.07 -1.76 -20.94
C ALA A 394 18.54 -1.83 -20.84
N ILE A 395 17.92 -2.51 -21.80
CA ILE A 395 16.48 -2.79 -21.86
C ILE A 395 16.29 -4.30 -21.94
N GLU A 396 15.50 -4.86 -21.02
CA GLU A 396 15.15 -6.28 -20.99
C GLU A 396 13.64 -6.46 -20.97
N PHE A 397 13.10 -7.16 -21.97
CA PHE A 397 11.68 -7.49 -22.01
C PHE A 397 11.39 -8.76 -21.20
N LYS A 398 10.36 -8.71 -20.38
CA LYS A 398 9.87 -9.80 -19.52
C LYS A 398 8.39 -10.08 -19.81
N SER A 399 7.95 -11.29 -19.52
CA SER A 399 6.53 -11.65 -19.55
C SER A 399 5.76 -11.12 -18.32
N SER A 400 6.45 -10.94 -17.19
CA SER A 400 5.90 -10.37 -15.95
C SER A 400 7.04 -9.87 -15.07
N LEU A 401 6.75 -8.93 -14.16
CA LEU A 401 7.69 -8.48 -13.14
C LEU A 401 7.36 -9.12 -11.77
N PRO A 402 8.38 -9.39 -10.92
CA PRO A 402 8.15 -9.86 -9.56
C PRO A 402 7.45 -8.77 -8.73
N LYS A 403 6.43 -9.16 -7.94
CA LYS A 403 5.61 -8.24 -7.16
C LYS A 403 5.44 -8.68 -5.71
N THR A 404 5.22 -7.72 -4.84
CA THR A 404 4.77 -7.95 -3.46
C THR A 404 3.34 -8.50 -3.43
N ALA A 405 2.88 -8.93 -2.24
CA ALA A 405 1.49 -9.36 -2.04
C ALA A 405 0.45 -8.26 -2.36
N VAL A 406 0.87 -7.00 -2.23
CA VAL A 406 0.05 -5.82 -2.57
C VAL A 406 0.29 -5.30 -3.99
N GLY A 407 1.02 -6.03 -4.85
CA GLY A 407 1.16 -5.72 -6.28
C GLY A 407 2.27 -4.75 -6.65
N LYS A 408 3.12 -4.29 -5.71
CA LYS A 408 4.26 -3.42 -5.98
C LYS A 408 5.42 -4.21 -6.59
N VAL A 409 6.08 -3.69 -7.63
CA VAL A 409 7.27 -4.30 -8.24
C VAL A 409 8.40 -4.43 -7.22
N LEU A 410 8.98 -5.63 -7.13
CA LEU A 410 10.12 -5.96 -6.26
C LEU A 410 11.43 -5.70 -7.02
N ARG A 411 11.92 -4.45 -7.00
CA ARG A 411 13.16 -4.06 -7.71
C ARG A 411 14.36 -4.94 -7.32
N ARG A 412 14.51 -5.31 -6.05
CA ARG A 412 15.59 -6.20 -5.58
C ARG A 412 15.62 -7.56 -6.28
N SER A 413 14.47 -8.05 -6.74
CA SER A 413 14.39 -9.33 -7.47
C SER A 413 14.61 -9.18 -8.98
N LEU A 414 14.90 -7.96 -9.46
CA LEU A 414 15.28 -7.67 -10.84
C LEU A 414 16.79 -7.69 -11.03
N SER A 415 17.55 -7.66 -9.94
CA SER A 415 19.03 -7.61 -9.95
C SER A 415 19.69 -8.98 -10.16
N HIS A 416 18.91 -10.04 -10.27
CA HIS A 416 19.39 -11.44 -10.42
C HIS A 416 19.04 -12.06 -11.74
#